data_dbfddd774f777b6a0951681be9a98cda
#
_entry.id   dbfddd774f777b6a0951681be9a98cda
#
_cell.length_a   1.000
_cell.length_b   1.000
_cell.length_c   1.000
_cell.angle_alpha   90.00
_cell.angle_beta   90.00
_cell.angle_gamma   90.00
#
_symmetry.space_group_name_H-M   'P 1'
#
loop_
_entity.id
_entity.type
_entity.pdbx_description
1 polymer ?
#
loop_
_entity_poly.entity_id
_entity_poly.type
_entity_poly.pdbx_seq_one_letter_code
_entity_poly.pdbx_strand_id
1 'polypeptide(L)'
;MSNLKSMPKPFKNKVTLKNCNTRPDWFLISLVLGLTVFGIIMVGNASVVEAYRDFGDKFYYLRQQLIWAGLGLLAFLVFSFFDYRRLRKVALPLMFFSLVSLILVLIPAIGIKSLGARRWLPLGFFSFQPAELTKLAFVLYLSSFFASKRKL
;
A
#
# COMPACT_ATOMS: atom_id res chain seq x y z
N MET A 1 -10.35 -13.58 -62.84
CA MET A 1 -10.20 -12.34 -62.08
C MET A 1 -11.51 -12.02 -61.41
N SER A 2 -11.78 -12.52 -60.21
CA SER A 2 -12.89 -12.07 -59.34
C SER A 2 -12.93 -13.02 -58.15
N ASN A 3 -12.42 -12.63 -57.01
CA ASN A 3 -12.84 -13.09 -55.64
C ASN A 3 -11.89 -12.59 -54.56
N LEU A 4 -11.71 -11.27 -54.54
CA LEU A 4 -10.94 -10.61 -53.45
C LEU A 4 -11.88 -9.76 -52.54
N LYS A 5 -13.13 -10.21 -52.34
CA LYS A 5 -14.14 -9.42 -51.59
C LYS A 5 -14.73 -10.11 -50.35
N SER A 6 -13.96 -10.91 -49.65
CA SER A 6 -14.47 -11.45 -48.36
C SER A 6 -13.38 -11.50 -47.26
N MET A 7 -12.67 -10.41 -47.09
CA MET A 7 -11.95 -10.25 -45.81
C MET A 7 -12.96 -9.86 -44.75
N PRO A 8 -13.08 -10.65 -43.64
CA PRO A 8 -13.94 -10.28 -42.54
C PRO A 8 -13.39 -8.99 -41.93
N LYS A 9 -14.25 -7.99 -41.78
CA LYS A 9 -13.90 -6.72 -41.12
C LYS A 9 -13.31 -6.99 -39.72
N PRO A 10 -12.20 -6.34 -39.35
CA PRO A 10 -11.62 -6.54 -38.04
C PRO A 10 -12.67 -6.20 -36.97
N PHE A 11 -12.90 -7.14 -36.08
CA PHE A 11 -13.77 -7.00 -34.91
C PHE A 11 -13.33 -5.78 -34.09
N LYS A 12 -13.91 -4.62 -34.36
CA LYS A 12 -13.85 -3.44 -33.51
C LYS A 12 -14.79 -3.65 -32.34
N ASN A 13 -14.51 -4.61 -31.50
CA ASN A 13 -15.10 -4.62 -30.18
C ASN A 13 -14.51 -3.43 -29.40
N LYS A 14 -15.14 -2.26 -29.59
CA LYS A 14 -15.09 -1.22 -28.55
C LYS A 14 -15.72 -1.87 -27.33
N VAL A 15 -14.89 -2.42 -26.45
CA VAL A 15 -15.31 -2.70 -25.08
C VAL A 15 -15.69 -1.33 -24.52
N THR A 16 -16.98 -1.02 -24.65
CA THR A 16 -17.59 0.09 -23.95
C THR A 16 -17.34 -0.23 -22.48
N LEU A 17 -16.37 0.44 -21.87
CA LEU A 17 -16.21 0.45 -20.44
C LEU A 17 -17.49 1.09 -19.92
N LYS A 18 -18.51 0.23 -19.72
CA LYS A 18 -19.72 0.56 -19.02
C LYS A 18 -19.24 1.27 -17.75
N ASN A 19 -19.66 2.50 -17.55
CA ASN A 19 -19.38 3.23 -16.32
C ASN A 19 -19.60 2.27 -15.17
N CYS A 20 -18.52 1.71 -14.62
CA CYS A 20 -18.58 1.01 -13.38
C CYS A 20 -18.97 2.10 -12.38
N ASN A 21 -20.25 2.14 -12.08
CA ASN A 21 -20.77 2.91 -10.96
C ASN A 21 -20.10 2.30 -9.72
N THR A 22 -18.96 2.84 -9.38
CA THR A 22 -18.09 2.37 -8.29
C THR A 22 -18.76 2.80 -6.99
N ARG A 23 -19.80 2.06 -6.61
CA ARG A 23 -20.31 2.17 -5.24
C ARG A 23 -19.19 1.63 -4.33
N PRO A 24 -18.83 2.36 -3.27
CA PRO A 24 -17.84 1.88 -2.32
C PRO A 24 -18.33 0.56 -1.73
N ASP A 25 -17.45 -0.39 -1.62
CA ASP A 25 -17.75 -1.66 -0.97
C ASP A 25 -17.79 -1.44 0.55
N TRP A 26 -18.99 -1.21 1.07
CA TRP A 26 -19.22 -0.95 2.49
C TRP A 26 -18.77 -2.11 3.39
N PHE A 27 -18.85 -3.35 2.87
CA PHE A 27 -18.39 -4.51 3.61
C PHE A 27 -16.86 -4.47 3.81
N LEU A 28 -16.12 -4.17 2.74
CA LEU A 28 -14.66 -4.04 2.81
C LEU A 28 -14.24 -2.89 3.74
N ILE A 29 -14.93 -1.75 3.66
CA ILE A 29 -14.65 -0.60 4.50
C ILE A 29 -14.88 -0.93 5.97
N SER A 30 -16.04 -1.54 6.30
CA SER A 30 -16.35 -1.91 7.67
C SER A 30 -15.39 -2.95 8.24
N LEU A 31 -14.95 -3.90 7.42
CA LEU A 31 -13.95 -4.90 7.80
C LEU A 31 -12.61 -4.24 8.16
N VAL A 32 -12.12 -3.34 7.30
CA VAL A 32 -10.85 -2.63 7.52
C VAL A 32 -10.91 -1.79 8.78
N LEU A 33 -11.99 -1.02 8.96
CA LEU A 33 -12.17 -0.19 10.15
C LEU A 33 -12.29 -1.05 11.42
N GLY A 34 -13.05 -2.13 11.38
CA GLY A 34 -13.21 -3.06 12.51
C GLY A 34 -11.87 -3.69 12.92
N LEU A 35 -11.08 -4.16 11.95
CA LEU A 35 -9.75 -4.70 12.22
C LEU A 35 -8.78 -3.64 12.75
N THR A 36 -8.88 -2.40 12.27
CA THR A 36 -8.05 -1.30 12.77
C THR A 36 -8.36 -0.98 14.23
N VAL A 37 -9.64 -0.86 14.59
CA VAL A 37 -10.07 -0.63 15.98
C VAL A 37 -9.64 -1.79 16.88
N PHE A 38 -9.86 -3.02 16.44
CA PHE A 38 -9.43 -4.21 17.17
C PHE A 38 -7.91 -4.20 17.39
N GLY A 39 -7.12 -3.88 16.36
CA GLY A 39 -5.67 -3.77 16.45
C GLY A 39 -5.21 -2.71 17.46
N ILE A 40 -5.85 -1.54 17.49
CA ILE A 40 -5.55 -0.48 18.48
C ILE A 40 -5.79 -0.95 19.91
N ILE A 41 -6.92 -1.63 20.14
CA ILE A 41 -7.25 -2.16 21.48
C ILE A 41 -6.23 -3.23 21.91
N MET A 42 -5.89 -4.15 20.99
CA MET A 42 -4.95 -5.22 21.30
C MET A 42 -3.53 -4.70 21.56
N VAL A 43 -3.04 -3.77 20.76
CA VAL A 43 -1.72 -3.13 20.97
C VAL A 43 -1.74 -2.33 22.27
N GLY A 44 -2.83 -1.58 22.54
CA GLY A 44 -2.98 -0.83 23.80
C GLY A 44 -2.86 -1.73 25.03
N ASN A 45 -3.47 -2.92 25.01
CA ASN A 45 -3.39 -3.86 26.14
C ASN A 45 -2.05 -4.57 26.22
N ALA A 46 -1.49 -5.00 25.09
CA ALA A 46 -0.25 -5.78 25.06
C ALA A 46 1.00 -4.95 25.44
N SER A 47 1.01 -3.66 25.09
CA SER A 47 2.20 -2.82 25.22
C SER A 47 2.29 -2.02 26.53
N VAL A 48 1.31 -2.13 27.44
CA VAL A 48 1.27 -1.35 28.68
C VAL A 48 2.51 -1.58 29.54
N VAL A 49 2.93 -2.84 29.71
CA VAL A 49 4.08 -3.21 30.56
C VAL A 49 5.38 -2.72 29.93
N GLU A 50 5.52 -2.90 28.63
CA GLU A 50 6.72 -2.51 27.88
C GLU A 50 6.85 -0.98 27.79
N ALA A 51 5.74 -0.27 27.57
CA ALA A 51 5.69 1.19 27.55
C ALA A 51 6.08 1.79 28.91
N TYR A 52 5.60 1.20 30.00
CA TYR A 52 5.96 1.65 31.34
C TYR A 52 7.43 1.40 31.67
N ARG A 53 7.97 0.26 31.26
CA ARG A 53 9.38 -0.10 31.49
C ARG A 53 10.33 0.81 30.70
N ASP A 54 10.01 1.13 29.43
CA ASP A 54 10.93 1.83 28.52
C ASP A 54 10.81 3.37 28.63
N PHE A 55 9.61 3.88 28.89
CA PHE A 55 9.32 5.32 28.85
C PHE A 55 8.68 5.88 30.14
N GLY A 56 8.33 5.03 31.11
CA GLY A 56 7.64 5.45 32.33
C GLY A 56 6.17 5.86 32.14
N ASP A 57 5.66 5.84 30.88
CA ASP A 57 4.28 6.19 30.52
C ASP A 57 3.57 4.97 29.93
N LYS A 58 2.52 4.50 30.63
CA LYS A 58 1.73 3.32 30.22
C LYS A 58 1.02 3.49 28.87
N PHE A 59 0.75 4.72 28.47
CA PHE A 59 -0.03 5.04 27.26
C PHE A 59 0.83 5.53 26.11
N TYR A 60 2.14 5.49 26.21
CA TYR A 60 3.04 5.97 25.17
C TYR A 60 2.77 5.34 23.80
N TYR A 61 2.77 4.01 23.72
CA TYR A 61 2.52 3.29 22.47
C TYR A 61 1.08 3.46 21.97
N LEU A 62 0.09 3.51 22.88
CA LEU A 62 -1.29 3.74 22.48
C LEU A 62 -1.48 5.12 21.84
N ARG A 63 -0.87 6.16 22.41
CA ARG A 63 -0.92 7.52 21.84
C ARG A 63 -0.29 7.55 20.45
N GLN A 64 0.88 6.94 20.29
CA GLN A 64 1.56 6.84 19.01
C GLN A 64 0.73 6.06 17.99
N GLN A 65 0.12 4.95 18.41
CA GLN A 65 -0.77 4.15 17.56
C GLN A 65 -2.00 4.95 17.09
N LEU A 66 -2.61 5.74 17.95
CA LEU A 66 -3.75 6.61 17.59
C LEU A 66 -3.36 7.68 16.56
N ILE A 67 -2.18 8.28 16.69
CA ILE A 67 -1.66 9.25 15.72
C ILE A 67 -1.48 8.58 14.34
N TRP A 68 -0.83 7.42 14.30
CA TRP A 68 -0.63 6.69 13.05
C TRP A 68 -1.92 6.17 12.44
N ALA A 69 -2.87 5.71 13.26
CA ALA A 69 -4.20 5.30 12.80
C ALA A 69 -4.98 6.50 12.22
N GLY A 70 -4.90 7.67 12.85
CA GLY A 70 -5.50 8.90 12.33
C GLY A 70 -4.91 9.32 10.98
N LEU A 71 -3.58 9.28 10.85
CA LEU A 71 -2.90 9.56 9.58
C LEU A 71 -3.25 8.52 8.51
N GLY A 72 -3.35 7.24 8.89
CA GLY A 72 -3.77 6.16 7.99
C GLY A 72 -5.20 6.34 7.50
N LEU A 73 -6.12 6.74 8.39
CA LEU A 73 -7.50 7.03 8.02
C LEU A 73 -7.60 8.24 7.09
N LEU A 74 -6.84 9.29 7.35
CA LEU A 74 -6.76 10.46 6.46
C LEU A 74 -6.25 10.05 5.09
N ALA A 75 -5.16 9.28 5.03
CA ALA A 75 -4.63 8.76 3.77
C ALA A 75 -5.66 7.89 3.04
N PHE A 76 -6.36 7.01 3.74
CA PHE A 76 -7.44 6.19 3.18
C PHE A 76 -8.52 7.04 2.52
N LEU A 77 -8.98 8.10 3.19
CA LEU A 77 -9.97 9.03 2.64
C LEU A 77 -9.43 9.74 1.39
N VAL A 78 -8.22 10.28 1.45
CA VAL A 78 -7.61 10.97 0.31
C VAL A 78 -7.48 10.02 -0.90
N PHE A 79 -6.96 8.82 -0.70
CA PHE A 79 -6.81 7.85 -1.79
C PHE A 79 -8.13 7.27 -2.30
N SER A 80 -9.20 7.29 -1.49
CA SER A 80 -10.54 6.90 -1.93
C SER A 80 -11.09 7.83 -3.03
N PHE A 81 -10.69 9.10 -3.03
CA PHE A 81 -11.06 10.07 -4.08
C PHE A 81 -10.02 10.17 -5.21
N PHE A 82 -8.90 9.48 -5.07
CA PHE A 82 -7.81 9.58 -6.04
C PHE A 82 -8.07 8.68 -7.26
N ASP A 83 -7.86 9.20 -8.47
CA ASP A 83 -8.00 8.41 -9.68
C ASP A 83 -6.87 7.35 -9.78
N TYR A 84 -7.24 6.06 -9.72
CA TYR A 84 -6.32 4.92 -9.82
C TYR A 84 -5.46 4.93 -11.10
N ARG A 85 -5.91 5.64 -12.15
CA ARG A 85 -5.16 5.77 -13.42
C ARG A 85 -3.85 6.52 -13.22
N ARG A 86 -3.80 7.45 -12.26
CA ARG A 86 -2.59 8.18 -11.89
C ARG A 86 -1.61 7.28 -11.14
N LEU A 87 -2.12 6.41 -10.26
CA LEU A 87 -1.30 5.45 -9.53
C LEU A 87 -0.57 4.47 -10.47
N ARG A 88 -1.18 4.13 -11.61
CA ARG A 88 -0.54 3.30 -12.62
C ARG A 88 0.75 3.90 -13.16
N LYS A 89 0.81 5.22 -13.34
CA LYS A 89 2.02 5.91 -13.83
C LYS A 89 3.15 5.88 -12.81
N VAL A 90 2.79 5.85 -11.52
CA VAL A 90 3.74 5.87 -10.40
C VAL A 90 4.16 4.46 -9.99
N ALA A 91 3.45 3.41 -10.43
CA ALA A 91 3.70 2.03 -10.02
C ALA A 91 5.14 1.55 -10.31
N LEU A 92 5.66 1.83 -11.51
CA LEU A 92 7.01 1.41 -11.91
C LEU A 92 8.11 2.17 -11.15
N PRO A 93 8.11 3.52 -11.07
CA PRO A 93 9.11 4.25 -10.29
C PRO A 93 9.03 3.93 -8.80
N LEU A 94 7.82 3.71 -8.25
CA LEU A 94 7.65 3.32 -6.85
C LEU A 94 8.26 1.94 -6.57
N MET A 95 8.09 0.99 -7.49
CA MET A 95 8.69 -0.34 -7.39
C MET A 95 10.22 -0.26 -7.41
N PHE A 96 10.78 0.56 -8.30
CA PHE A 96 12.23 0.77 -8.36
C PHE A 96 12.75 1.41 -7.06
N PHE A 97 12.08 2.45 -6.57
CA PHE A 97 12.44 3.11 -5.32
C PHE A 97 12.37 2.16 -4.12
N SER A 98 11.36 1.30 -4.06
CA SER A 98 11.22 0.31 -2.98
C SER A 98 12.34 -0.72 -3.00
N LEU A 99 12.77 -1.19 -4.17
CA LEU A 99 13.90 -2.12 -4.31
C LEU A 99 15.22 -1.47 -3.86
N VAL A 100 15.47 -0.22 -4.26
CA VAL A 100 16.63 0.54 -3.80
C VAL A 100 16.61 0.69 -2.28
N SER A 101 15.46 1.01 -1.69
CA SER A 101 15.32 1.13 -0.23
C SER A 101 15.58 -0.18 0.50
N LEU A 102 15.18 -1.32 -0.07
CA LEU A 102 15.49 -2.64 0.48
C LEU A 102 17.01 -2.94 0.46
N ILE A 103 17.70 -2.54 -0.60
CA ILE A 103 19.17 -2.70 -0.67
C ILE A 103 19.84 -1.78 0.36
N LEU A 104 19.38 -0.53 0.47
CA LEU A 104 19.95 0.44 1.42
C LEU A 104 19.85 -0.02 2.88
N VAL A 105 18.75 -0.67 3.26
CA VAL A 105 18.57 -1.14 4.66
C VAL A 105 19.55 -2.25 5.03
N LEU A 106 20.09 -2.98 4.07
CA LEU A 106 21.08 -4.05 4.32
C LEU A 106 22.47 -3.50 4.64
N ILE A 107 22.75 -2.24 4.25
CA ILE A 107 24.06 -1.62 4.49
C ILE A 107 24.24 -1.38 5.99
N PRO A 108 25.34 -1.87 6.59
CA PRO A 108 25.59 -1.80 8.04
C PRO A 108 25.55 -0.40 8.65
N ALA A 109 25.95 0.61 7.88
CA ALA A 109 26.00 2.00 8.35
C ALA A 109 24.65 2.72 8.30
N ILE A 110 23.66 2.22 7.55
CA ILE A 110 22.38 2.91 7.28
C ILE A 110 21.21 2.23 8.00
N GLY A 111 21.16 0.90 7.98
CA GLY A 111 20.06 0.13 8.56
C GLY A 111 20.18 -0.09 10.07
N ILE A 112 19.11 0.22 10.82
CA ILE A 112 19.01 -0.11 12.24
C ILE A 112 18.73 -1.59 12.43
N LYS A 113 19.50 -2.24 13.30
CA LYS A 113 19.33 -3.63 13.69
C LYS A 113 18.25 -3.73 14.76
N SER A 114 17.20 -4.48 14.50
CA SER A 114 16.13 -4.81 15.46
C SER A 114 15.85 -6.30 15.42
N LEU A 115 15.80 -6.95 16.60
CA LEU A 115 15.58 -8.39 16.74
C LEU A 115 16.49 -9.26 15.84
N GLY A 116 17.77 -8.91 15.77
CA GLY A 116 18.77 -9.68 15.00
C GLY A 116 18.86 -9.38 13.50
N ALA A 117 17.92 -8.63 12.92
CA ALA A 117 17.93 -8.29 11.50
C ALA A 117 17.83 -6.77 11.27
N ARG A 118 18.42 -6.30 10.16
CA ARG A 118 18.32 -4.90 9.75
C ARG A 118 17.08 -4.71 8.89
N ARG A 119 16.10 -3.97 9.41
CA ARG A 119 14.79 -3.82 8.77
C ARG A 119 14.29 -2.39 8.73
N TRP A 120 14.94 -1.47 9.47
CA TRP A 120 14.49 -0.11 9.66
C TRP A 120 15.51 0.89 9.17
N LEU A 121 15.03 1.92 8.46
CA LEU A 121 15.81 3.08 8.07
C LEU A 121 15.46 4.25 8.99
N PRO A 122 16.44 4.85 9.69
CA PRO A 122 16.20 6.05 10.49
C PRO A 122 16.03 7.24 9.55
N LEU A 123 14.87 7.89 9.61
CA LEU A 123 14.58 9.13 8.88
C LEU A 123 14.50 10.34 9.83
N GLY A 124 15.28 10.35 10.91
CA GLY A 124 15.29 11.36 11.93
C GLY A 124 14.20 11.17 12.96
N PHE A 125 13.03 11.79 12.76
CA PHE A 125 11.93 11.74 13.72
C PHE A 125 11.13 10.43 13.72
N PHE A 126 11.25 9.61 12.70
CA PHE A 126 10.56 8.31 12.60
C PHE A 126 11.44 7.28 11.90
N SER A 127 11.17 6.01 12.20
CA SER A 127 11.81 4.88 11.54
C SER A 127 10.93 4.36 10.42
N PHE A 128 11.49 4.22 9.24
CA PHE A 128 10.80 3.73 8.05
C PHE A 128 11.19 2.29 7.75
N GLN A 129 10.19 1.43 7.52
CA GLN A 129 10.43 0.05 7.12
C GLN A 129 10.23 -0.11 5.61
N PRO A 130 11.30 -0.32 4.81
CA PRO A 130 11.20 -0.46 3.36
C PRO A 130 10.31 -1.61 2.90
N ALA A 131 10.20 -2.67 3.69
CA ALA A 131 9.35 -3.81 3.37
C ALA A 131 7.86 -3.44 3.26
N GLU A 132 7.37 -2.47 4.05
CA GLU A 132 5.98 -2.01 3.98
C GLU A 132 5.71 -1.26 2.67
N LEU A 133 6.65 -0.39 2.28
CA LEU A 133 6.57 0.28 0.98
C LEU A 133 6.62 -0.71 -0.18
N THR A 134 7.46 -1.74 -0.07
CA THR A 134 7.60 -2.76 -1.13
C THR A 134 6.30 -3.54 -1.34
N LYS A 135 5.58 -3.89 -0.27
CA LYS A 135 4.26 -4.55 -0.37
C LYS A 135 3.29 -3.69 -1.18
N LEU A 136 3.19 -2.41 -0.87
CA LEU A 136 2.33 -1.47 -1.59
C LEU A 136 2.74 -1.32 -3.06
N ALA A 137 4.05 -1.11 -3.30
CA ALA A 137 4.61 -0.96 -4.64
C ALA A 137 4.37 -2.20 -5.50
N PHE A 138 4.52 -3.39 -4.91
CA PHE A 138 4.32 -4.67 -5.58
C PHE A 138 2.86 -4.87 -6.00
N VAL A 139 1.90 -4.59 -5.13
CA VAL A 139 0.47 -4.67 -5.45
C VAL A 139 0.10 -3.72 -6.59
N LEU A 140 0.58 -2.47 -6.54
CA LEU A 140 0.34 -1.48 -7.59
C LEU A 140 0.98 -1.89 -8.93
N TYR A 141 2.21 -2.40 -8.88
CA TYR A 141 2.92 -2.86 -10.06
C TYR A 141 2.23 -4.05 -10.73
N LEU A 142 1.88 -5.10 -9.97
CA LEU A 142 1.15 -6.27 -10.50
C LEU A 142 -0.20 -5.88 -11.08
N SER A 143 -0.96 -5.04 -10.39
CA SER A 143 -2.26 -4.55 -10.89
C SER A 143 -2.10 -3.82 -12.22
N SER A 144 -1.07 -2.98 -12.33
CA SER A 144 -0.74 -2.26 -13.57
C SER A 144 -0.31 -3.21 -14.70
N PHE A 145 0.50 -4.21 -14.38
CA PHE A 145 1.01 -5.20 -15.33
C PHE A 145 -0.13 -6.05 -15.92
N PHE A 146 -1.00 -6.62 -15.07
CA PHE A 146 -2.14 -7.40 -15.54
C PHE A 146 -3.16 -6.56 -16.31
N ALA A 147 -3.41 -5.32 -15.89
CA ALA A 147 -4.27 -4.42 -16.64
C ALA A 147 -3.71 -4.06 -18.03
N SER A 148 -2.39 -4.07 -18.19
CA SER A 148 -1.74 -3.86 -19.49
C SER A 148 -1.87 -5.07 -20.42
N LYS A 149 -1.70 -6.28 -19.88
CA LYS A 149 -1.82 -7.53 -20.65
C LYS A 149 -3.24 -7.84 -21.10
N ARG A 150 -4.25 -7.38 -20.37
CA ARG A 150 -5.66 -7.60 -20.74
C ARG A 150 -6.11 -6.80 -21.99
N LYS A 151 -5.25 -5.93 -22.51
CA LYS A 151 -5.50 -5.18 -23.76
C LYS A 151 -4.94 -5.87 -25.02
N LEU A 152 -4.28 -7.01 -24.87
CA LEU A 152 -3.87 -7.90 -25.94
C LEU A 152 -4.91 -9.01 -26.14
#